data_f5993186afb0ce48bd1ef7bed1be3057
#
_entry.id   f5993186afb0ce48bd1ef7bed1be3057
#
_cell.length_a   1.000
_cell.length_b   1.000
_cell.length_c   1.000
_cell.angle_alpha   90.00
_cell.angle_beta   90.00
_cell.angle_gamma   90.00
#
_symmetry.space_group_name_H-M   'P 1'
#
loop_
_entity.id
_entity.type
_entity.pdbx_description
1 polymer ?
#
loop_
_entity_poly.entity_id
_entity_poly.type
_entity_poly.pdbx_seq_one_letter_code
_entity_poly.pdbx_strand_id
1 'polypeptide(L)'
;MRNFTFKRQLLFVMFMLLGCLSIQAADEGLITKQITVKLDKAGTLPDKIGSTKKYQITNLKIIGEINGTDLRLIRDMAGSSYEGEFTPGKLTTLDLSETKIVAGGERYYFYGYLSENYTSDDCLGQYAFFGCKGLTSLVIPTGVTSI
;
A
#
# COMPACT_ATOMS: atom_id res chain seq x y z
N MET A 1 -33.93 -42.84 -26.45
CA MET A 1 -33.17 -43.03 -25.18
C MET A 1 -31.69 -42.61 -25.28
N ARG A 2 -31.09 -42.47 -26.44
CA ARG A 2 -29.67 -42.02 -26.56
C ARG A 2 -29.44 -40.56 -26.25
N ASN A 3 -30.42 -39.67 -26.35
CA ASN A 3 -30.22 -38.22 -26.16
C ASN A 3 -30.22 -37.76 -24.68
N PHE A 4 -30.68 -38.61 -23.75
CA PHE A 4 -30.75 -38.24 -22.34
C PHE A 4 -29.40 -38.38 -21.61
N THR A 5 -28.61 -39.39 -22.01
CA THR A 5 -27.26 -39.65 -21.46
C THR A 5 -26.24 -38.62 -21.91
N PHE A 6 -26.35 -38.17 -23.15
CA PHE A 6 -25.45 -37.18 -23.75
C PHE A 6 -25.63 -35.78 -23.11
N LYS A 7 -26.87 -35.35 -22.88
CA LYS A 7 -27.18 -34.10 -22.21
C LYS A 7 -26.67 -34.08 -20.75
N ARG A 8 -26.75 -35.22 -20.09
CA ARG A 8 -26.31 -35.37 -18.69
C ARG A 8 -24.80 -35.35 -18.56
N GLN A 9 -24.07 -35.93 -19.54
CA GLN A 9 -22.61 -35.86 -19.59
C GLN A 9 -22.10 -34.47 -19.98
N LEU A 10 -22.81 -33.79 -20.89
CA LEU A 10 -22.47 -32.41 -21.27
C LEU A 10 -22.68 -31.43 -20.10
N LEU A 11 -23.74 -31.62 -19.29
CA LEU A 11 -24.00 -30.81 -18.11
C LEU A 11 -22.94 -31.05 -17.03
N PHE A 12 -22.45 -32.27 -16.87
CA PHE A 12 -21.42 -32.62 -15.90
C PHE A 12 -20.04 -32.07 -16.29
N VAL A 13 -19.68 -32.10 -17.56
CA VAL A 13 -18.45 -31.49 -18.11
C VAL A 13 -18.50 -29.96 -18.01
N MET A 14 -19.67 -29.35 -18.24
CA MET A 14 -19.86 -27.91 -18.10
C MET A 14 -19.79 -27.46 -16.64
N PHE A 15 -20.25 -28.26 -15.70
CA PHE A 15 -20.15 -27.99 -14.26
C PHE A 15 -18.69 -28.13 -13.74
N MET A 16 -17.89 -29.08 -14.29
CA MET A 16 -16.47 -29.20 -13.98
C MET A 16 -15.64 -28.06 -14.55
N LEU A 17 -15.97 -27.54 -15.72
CA LEU A 17 -15.32 -26.38 -16.32
C LEU A 17 -15.61 -25.09 -15.54
N LEU A 18 -16.80 -24.94 -14.96
CA LEU A 18 -17.13 -23.80 -14.09
C LEU A 18 -16.47 -23.90 -12.70
N GLY A 19 -16.20 -25.11 -12.22
CA GLY A 19 -15.48 -25.33 -10.95
C GLY A 19 -13.98 -25.00 -11.01
N CYS A 20 -13.35 -25.05 -12.19
CA CYS A 20 -11.93 -24.69 -12.35
C CYS A 20 -11.69 -23.20 -12.50
N LEU A 21 -12.73 -22.39 -12.79
CA LEU A 21 -12.59 -20.92 -12.93
C LEU A 21 -12.60 -20.18 -11.59
N SER A 22 -13.00 -20.86 -10.49
CA SER A 22 -13.10 -20.22 -9.19
C SER A 22 -11.84 -20.32 -8.31
N ILE A 23 -10.78 -20.98 -8.76
CA ILE A 23 -9.53 -21.15 -8.00
C ILE A 23 -8.45 -20.13 -8.40
N GLN A 24 -8.61 -19.42 -9.51
CA GLN A 24 -7.62 -18.41 -9.95
C GLN A 24 -7.96 -16.97 -9.53
N ALA A 25 -9.08 -16.72 -8.86
CA ALA A 25 -9.50 -15.38 -8.47
C ALA A 25 -8.86 -14.84 -7.17
N ALA A 26 -7.99 -15.60 -6.50
CA ALA A 26 -7.43 -15.19 -5.21
C ALA A 26 -6.04 -14.54 -5.30
N ASP A 27 -5.37 -14.55 -6.45
CA ASP A 27 -4.01 -14.02 -6.63
C ASP A 27 -3.87 -12.95 -7.72
N GLU A 28 -4.97 -12.62 -8.40
CA GLU A 28 -5.00 -11.58 -9.44
C GLU A 28 -5.20 -10.20 -8.81
N GLY A 29 -4.12 -9.60 -8.35
CA GLY A 29 -4.19 -8.21 -7.90
C GLY A 29 -3.03 -7.73 -7.04
N LEU A 30 -2.22 -8.60 -6.44
CA LEU A 30 -1.07 -8.16 -5.65
C LEU A 30 0.16 -7.93 -6.53
N ILE A 31 0.79 -6.77 -6.34
CA ILE A 31 2.06 -6.42 -6.98
C ILE A 31 3.18 -6.74 -5.98
N THR A 32 3.74 -7.94 -6.09
CA THR A 32 4.78 -8.45 -5.18
C THR A 32 6.19 -8.05 -5.58
N LYS A 33 6.41 -7.77 -6.87
CA LYS A 33 7.67 -7.22 -7.34
C LYS A 33 7.86 -5.81 -6.77
N GLN A 34 9.08 -5.47 -6.36
CA GLN A 34 9.38 -4.13 -5.87
C GLN A 34 9.03 -3.07 -6.91
N ILE A 35 8.20 -2.13 -6.52
CA ILE A 35 7.91 -0.91 -7.28
C ILE A 35 8.83 0.18 -6.77
N THR A 36 9.61 0.78 -7.67
CA THR A 36 10.43 1.95 -7.35
C THR A 36 9.77 3.20 -7.91
N VAL A 37 9.51 4.17 -7.04
CA VAL A 37 8.91 5.46 -7.40
C VAL A 37 9.92 6.57 -7.14
N LYS A 38 10.26 7.32 -8.18
CA LYS A 38 11.08 8.53 -8.07
C LYS A 38 10.18 9.75 -7.98
N LEU A 39 10.38 10.55 -6.93
CA LEU A 39 9.68 11.80 -6.70
C LEU A 39 10.59 12.97 -7.05
N ASP A 40 10.14 13.80 -7.95
CA ASP A 40 10.83 15.06 -8.31
C ASP A 40 10.44 16.20 -7.35
N LYS A 41 9.34 16.00 -6.60
CA LYS A 41 8.81 16.94 -5.61
C LYS A 41 8.10 16.17 -4.49
N ALA A 42 8.33 16.58 -3.25
CA ALA A 42 7.61 16.05 -2.09
C ALA A 42 6.10 16.31 -2.20
N GLY A 43 5.29 15.34 -1.73
CA GLY A 43 3.83 15.41 -1.76
C GLY A 43 3.20 14.88 -3.05
N THR A 44 3.99 14.31 -3.98
CA THR A 44 3.48 13.85 -5.29
C THR A 44 3.33 12.33 -5.41
N LEU A 45 3.62 11.57 -4.36
CA LEU A 45 3.46 10.13 -4.35
C LEU A 45 2.01 9.68 -4.70
N PRO A 46 0.94 10.36 -4.21
CA PRO A 46 -0.43 10.01 -4.57
C PRO A 46 -0.68 10.07 -6.08
N ASP A 47 -0.12 11.04 -6.78
CA ASP A 47 -0.28 11.19 -8.23
C ASP A 47 0.49 10.09 -9.00
N LYS A 48 1.66 9.66 -8.48
CA LYS A 48 2.49 8.65 -9.11
C LYS A 48 1.92 7.22 -8.95
N ILE A 49 1.34 6.90 -7.81
CA ILE A 49 0.79 5.55 -7.54
C ILE A 49 -0.64 5.41 -8.05
N GLY A 50 -1.46 6.43 -7.85
CA GLY A 50 -2.88 6.40 -8.19
C GLY A 50 -3.73 5.57 -7.23
N SER A 51 -5.03 5.86 -7.21
CA SER A 51 -5.98 5.28 -6.24
C SER A 51 -6.21 3.78 -6.40
N THR A 52 -6.13 3.26 -7.63
CA THR A 52 -6.45 1.86 -7.94
C THR A 52 -5.34 0.89 -7.54
N LYS A 53 -4.07 1.31 -7.61
CA LYS A 53 -2.91 0.44 -7.34
C LYS A 53 -2.43 0.48 -5.90
N LYS A 54 -2.77 1.51 -5.14
CA LYS A 54 -2.23 1.73 -3.77
C LYS A 54 -2.44 0.55 -2.83
N TYR A 55 -3.52 -0.22 -3.00
CA TYR A 55 -3.82 -1.37 -2.15
C TYR A 55 -3.33 -2.72 -2.69
N GLN A 56 -2.69 -2.71 -3.86
CA GLN A 56 -2.14 -3.92 -4.49
C GLN A 56 -0.62 -4.05 -4.28
N ILE A 57 0.07 -2.92 -4.03
CA ILE A 57 1.53 -2.88 -3.88
C ILE A 57 1.92 -3.44 -2.51
N THR A 58 2.78 -4.47 -2.52
CA THR A 58 3.30 -5.08 -1.29
C THR A 58 4.74 -4.66 -0.98
N ASN A 59 5.50 -4.21 -1.98
CA ASN A 59 6.91 -3.85 -1.85
C ASN A 59 7.17 -2.54 -2.60
N LEU A 60 7.52 -1.49 -1.85
CA LEU A 60 7.70 -0.14 -2.37
C LEU A 60 9.06 0.42 -1.98
N LYS A 61 9.78 0.95 -2.96
CA LYS A 61 10.95 1.80 -2.77
C LYS A 61 10.64 3.21 -3.26
N ILE A 62 11.02 4.20 -2.48
CA ILE A 62 10.87 5.62 -2.85
C ILE A 62 12.24 6.27 -2.92
N ILE A 63 12.43 7.12 -3.92
CA ILE A 63 13.64 7.91 -4.14
C ILE A 63 13.23 9.38 -4.26
N GLY A 64 13.92 10.28 -3.56
CA GLY A 64 13.67 11.72 -3.61
C GLY A 64 13.07 12.28 -2.32
N GLU A 65 12.49 13.46 -2.39
CA GLU A 65 11.92 14.13 -1.20
C GLU A 65 10.51 13.64 -0.91
N ILE A 66 10.22 13.41 0.38
CA ILE A 66 8.88 13.05 0.88
C ILE A 66 8.46 14.00 2.00
N ASN A 67 7.15 14.23 2.11
CA ASN A 67 6.55 15.02 3.20
C ASN A 67 5.31 14.33 3.80
N GLY A 68 4.54 15.06 4.60
CA GLY A 68 3.35 14.53 5.28
C GLY A 68 2.28 13.96 4.34
N THR A 69 2.11 14.53 3.15
CA THR A 69 1.16 14.01 2.14
C THR A 69 1.58 12.64 1.64
N ASP A 70 2.88 12.43 1.41
CA ASP A 70 3.41 11.13 0.97
C ASP A 70 3.31 10.09 2.09
N LEU A 71 3.67 10.47 3.33
CA LEU A 71 3.52 9.59 4.50
C LEU A 71 2.07 9.18 4.74
N ARG A 72 1.11 10.08 4.54
CA ARG A 72 -0.31 9.77 4.64
C ARG A 72 -0.73 8.65 3.69
N LEU A 73 -0.29 8.71 2.43
CA LEU A 73 -0.54 7.63 1.48
C LEU A 73 0.17 6.32 1.87
N ILE A 74 1.43 6.39 2.29
CA ILE A 74 2.20 5.21 2.72
C ILE A 74 1.49 4.50 3.88
N ARG A 75 0.96 5.24 4.86
CA ARG A 75 0.16 4.69 5.96
C ARG A 75 -1.07 3.95 5.44
N ASP A 76 -1.81 4.60 4.53
CA ASP A 76 -3.01 4.04 3.91
C ASP A 76 -2.69 2.71 3.18
N MET A 77 -1.57 2.68 2.46
CA MET A 77 -1.05 1.46 1.81
C MET A 77 -0.61 0.38 2.81
N ALA A 78 -0.16 0.77 4.00
CA ALA A 78 0.33 -0.13 5.05
C ALA A 78 -0.75 -0.59 6.05
N GLY A 79 -2.03 -0.29 5.77
CA GLY A 79 -3.16 -0.80 6.53
C GLY A 79 -3.73 0.14 7.60
N SER A 80 -3.30 1.42 7.65
CA SER A 80 -3.80 2.40 8.61
C SER A 80 -3.99 3.78 7.98
N SER A 81 -5.19 4.32 8.01
CA SER A 81 -5.47 5.69 7.56
C SER A 81 -4.77 6.74 8.44
N TYR A 82 -4.85 8.01 8.04
CA TYR A 82 -4.35 9.12 8.87
C TYR A 82 -5.16 9.29 10.17
N GLU A 83 -6.39 8.81 10.22
CA GLU A 83 -7.25 8.79 11.43
C GLU A 83 -7.03 7.54 12.28
N GLY A 84 -6.15 6.63 11.85
CA GLY A 84 -5.88 5.37 12.55
C GLY A 84 -6.87 4.25 12.22
N GLU A 85 -7.78 4.46 11.29
CA GLU A 85 -8.73 3.47 10.85
C GLU A 85 -8.07 2.40 9.95
N PHE A 86 -8.64 1.21 9.95
CA PHE A 86 -8.16 0.13 9.09
C PHE A 86 -8.37 0.46 7.60
N THR A 87 -7.35 0.18 6.79
CA THR A 87 -7.42 0.23 5.33
C THR A 87 -7.06 -1.13 4.72
N PRO A 88 -7.53 -1.44 3.49
CA PRO A 88 -7.20 -2.69 2.82
C PRO A 88 -5.77 -2.74 2.26
N GLY A 89 -4.89 -1.83 2.67
CA GLY A 89 -3.50 -1.75 2.26
C GLY A 89 -2.74 -3.06 2.49
N LYS A 90 -1.86 -3.41 1.55
CA LYS A 90 -1.08 -4.66 1.52
C LYS A 90 0.44 -4.42 1.54
N LEU A 91 0.87 -3.19 1.79
CA LEU A 91 2.29 -2.85 1.84
C LEU A 91 2.96 -3.53 3.04
N THR A 92 3.90 -4.41 2.76
CA THR A 92 4.67 -5.17 3.76
C THR A 92 6.13 -4.73 3.85
N THR A 93 6.68 -4.24 2.74
CA THR A 93 8.08 -3.82 2.65
C THR A 93 8.15 -2.39 2.11
N LEU A 94 8.80 -1.52 2.87
CA LEU A 94 9.02 -0.12 2.51
C LEU A 94 10.51 0.23 2.62
N ASP A 95 11.08 0.68 1.52
CA ASP A 95 12.46 1.16 1.45
C ASP A 95 12.47 2.67 1.21
N LEU A 96 12.87 3.42 2.22
CA LEU A 96 13.05 4.87 2.22
C LEU A 96 14.54 5.27 2.25
N SER A 97 15.48 4.33 2.03
CA SER A 97 16.92 4.56 2.17
C SER A 97 17.44 5.72 1.30
N GLU A 98 16.82 5.94 0.15
CA GLU A 98 17.18 7.02 -0.81
C GLU A 98 16.19 8.19 -0.78
N THR A 99 15.46 8.37 0.33
CA THR A 99 14.60 9.53 0.52
C THR A 99 15.21 10.58 1.43
N LYS A 100 14.73 11.81 1.29
CA LYS A 100 14.92 12.90 2.23
C LYS A 100 13.55 13.31 2.78
N ILE A 101 13.41 13.38 4.09
CA ILE A 101 12.18 13.90 4.71
C ILE A 101 12.28 15.42 4.74
N VAL A 102 11.26 16.10 4.25
CA VAL A 102 11.18 17.56 4.26
C VAL A 102 9.92 18.02 4.97
N ALA A 103 9.97 19.21 5.53
CA ALA A 103 8.82 19.85 6.17
C ALA A 103 7.68 20.08 5.17
N GLY A 104 6.44 20.07 5.66
CA GLY A 104 5.25 20.42 4.90
C GLY A 104 4.36 19.24 4.53
N GLY A 105 3.48 19.49 3.57
CA GLY A 105 2.42 18.56 3.22
C GLY A 105 1.28 18.54 4.23
N GLU A 106 0.44 17.53 4.11
CA GLU A 106 -0.69 17.32 5.01
C GLU A 106 -0.25 16.63 6.31
N ARG A 107 -1.08 16.71 7.33
CA ARG A 107 -0.94 15.94 8.56
C ARG A 107 -0.99 14.44 8.20
N TYR A 108 0.06 13.69 8.54
CA TYR A 108 0.12 12.26 8.20
C TYR A 108 -0.60 11.36 9.20
N TYR A 109 -0.83 11.84 10.46
CA TYR A 109 -1.59 11.12 11.46
C TYR A 109 -2.36 12.07 12.38
N PHE A 110 -3.58 11.72 12.73
CA PHE A 110 -4.45 12.46 13.61
C PHE A 110 -4.67 11.69 14.91
N TYR A 111 -4.20 12.23 16.02
CA TYR A 111 -4.42 11.69 17.36
C TYR A 111 -4.99 12.78 18.26
N GLY A 112 -6.31 13.00 18.15
CA GLY A 112 -7.01 14.04 18.91
C GLY A 112 -6.67 15.47 18.48
N TYR A 113 -7.31 16.44 19.12
CA TYR A 113 -7.27 17.84 18.71
C TYR A 113 -5.93 18.55 18.99
N LEU A 114 -5.02 17.93 19.75
CA LEU A 114 -3.76 18.56 20.20
C LEU A 114 -2.51 17.99 19.50
N SER A 115 -2.65 17.03 18.61
CA SER A 115 -1.49 16.43 17.95
C SER A 115 -1.32 16.97 16.53
N GLU A 116 -0.22 17.68 16.32
CA GLU A 116 0.21 18.18 15.02
C GLU A 116 1.29 17.24 14.44
N ASN A 117 0.84 16.14 13.80
CA ASN A 117 1.76 15.19 13.21
C ASN A 117 2.04 15.58 11.73
N TYR A 118 2.87 16.60 11.57
CA TYR A 118 3.44 17.03 10.31
C TYR A 118 4.89 16.58 10.20
N THR A 119 5.42 16.50 8.99
CA THR A 119 6.85 16.26 8.78
C THR A 119 7.66 17.53 9.03
N SER A 120 8.87 17.36 9.54
CA SER A 120 9.91 18.37 9.58
C SER A 120 11.19 17.83 8.91
N ASP A 121 12.13 18.72 8.62
CA ASP A 121 13.32 18.32 7.89
C ASP A 121 14.13 17.26 8.67
N ASP A 122 14.47 16.18 7.97
CA ASP A 122 15.25 15.05 8.46
C ASP A 122 14.67 14.41 9.77
N CYS A 123 13.36 14.56 9.99
CA CYS A 123 12.65 14.02 11.14
C CYS A 123 11.51 13.08 10.72
N LEU A 124 11.60 11.84 11.18
CA LEU A 124 10.50 10.88 11.13
C LEU A 124 9.70 11.02 12.41
N GLY A 125 8.68 11.87 12.40
CA GLY A 125 7.95 12.29 13.60
C GLY A 125 7.14 11.16 14.25
N GLN A 126 6.64 11.47 15.45
CA GLN A 126 5.85 10.55 16.27
C GLN A 126 4.69 9.93 15.46
N TYR A 127 4.39 8.68 15.73
CA TYR A 127 3.28 7.94 15.12
C TYR A 127 3.35 7.79 13.59
N ALA A 128 4.50 8.06 12.95
CA ALA A 128 4.63 7.97 11.48
C ALA A 128 4.11 6.64 10.91
N PHE A 129 4.35 5.54 11.61
CA PHE A 129 3.89 4.20 11.22
C PHE A 129 2.99 3.52 12.28
N PHE A 130 2.45 4.29 13.21
CA PHE A 130 1.53 3.73 14.22
C PHE A 130 0.30 3.12 13.55
N GLY A 131 -0.06 1.90 13.94
CA GLY A 131 -1.19 1.18 13.37
C GLY A 131 -0.95 0.53 12.00
N CYS A 132 0.21 0.75 11.38
CA CYS A 132 0.59 0.14 10.10
C CYS A 132 0.94 -1.35 10.27
N LYS A 133 -0.03 -2.17 10.67
CA LYS A 133 0.16 -3.58 11.04
C LYS A 133 0.62 -4.48 9.90
N GLY A 134 0.41 -4.05 8.65
CA GLY A 134 0.86 -4.78 7.46
C GLY A 134 2.37 -4.68 7.24
N LEU A 135 3.03 -3.63 7.76
CA LEU A 135 4.42 -3.34 7.52
C LEU A 135 5.34 -4.25 8.35
N THR A 136 6.09 -5.10 7.69
CA THR A 136 7.01 -6.07 8.32
C THR A 136 8.49 -5.72 8.11
N SER A 137 8.79 -4.90 7.09
CA SER A 137 10.14 -4.44 6.78
C SER A 137 10.13 -2.95 6.43
N LEU A 138 10.98 -2.19 7.12
CA LEU A 138 11.14 -0.74 6.91
C LEU A 138 12.62 -0.39 6.90
N VAL A 139 13.08 0.24 5.82
CA VAL A 139 14.40 0.88 5.76
C VAL A 139 14.19 2.38 5.82
N ILE A 140 14.72 3.00 6.86
CA ILE A 140 14.62 4.47 7.05
C ILE A 140 15.77 5.20 6.34
N PRO A 141 15.62 6.49 6.00
CA PRO A 141 16.68 7.29 5.41
C PRO A 141 17.89 7.43 6.36
N THR A 142 19.07 7.43 5.79
CA THR A 142 20.32 7.62 6.57
C THR A 142 20.47 9.02 7.18
N GLY A 143 19.77 10.01 6.62
CA GLY A 143 19.76 11.40 7.09
C GLY A 143 18.79 11.68 8.24
N VAL A 144 18.00 10.70 8.70
CA VAL A 144 17.07 10.91 9.81
C VAL A 144 17.81 11.12 11.12
N THR A 145 17.57 12.27 11.73
CA THR A 145 18.22 12.70 12.99
C THR A 145 17.34 12.51 14.22
N SER A 146 16.03 12.32 14.02
CA SER A 146 15.04 12.10 15.09
C SER A 146 13.91 11.19 14.64
N ILE A 147 13.44 10.34 15.56
CA ILE A 147 12.31 9.42 15.40
C ILE A 147 11.31 9.64 16.53
#